data_37a9c50015cd1ed462b1df9d398b9111
#
_entry.id   37a9c50015cd1ed462b1df9d398b9111
#
_cell.length_a   1.000
_cell.length_b   1.000
_cell.length_c   1.000
_cell.angle_alpha   90.00
_cell.angle_beta   90.00
_cell.angle_gamma   90.00
#
_symmetry.space_group_name_H-M   'P 1'
#
loop_
_entity.id
_entity.type
_entity.pdbx_description
1 polymer ?
#
loop_
_entity_poly.entity_id
_entity_poly.type
_entity_poly.pdbx_seq_one_letter_code
_entity_poly.pdbx_strand_id
1 'polypeptide(L)'
;MIALIGTIICSTLLLVIFRIFERYEIDSFQAIVVNYFTAFICGISIYAADIQPAILTNLTWIPFIGVSAILFISLFIIMAISAQKNGIASTSVAVKMSMALSMLGMILIYKEAISFLKISGVVLALLGVFLLAGANKGTNKNSASFMLVILFFGSGLLDLHLNYAQKVALSNLSPPLFTAFGFGLAGCIGLVVYIIQGIRSSYKPVRAKNIIAGVTLGIPNFYSIYFILKSYRTLNWQDSSVLAVANVSIVILSVFVGLLVLKEQVNKIKIAGIFSALLAITLLYL
;
A
#
# COMPACT_ATOMS: atom_id res chain seq x y z
N MET A 1 -17.37 -9.89 8.86
CA MET A 1 -17.39 -8.47 9.26
C MET A 1 -16.17 -8.05 10.09
N ILE A 2 -15.84 -8.74 11.20
CA ILE A 2 -14.68 -8.36 12.07
C ILE A 2 -13.36 -8.26 11.29
N ALA A 3 -13.09 -9.22 10.41
CA ALA A 3 -11.88 -9.19 9.58
C ALA A 3 -11.84 -7.96 8.65
N LEU A 4 -12.94 -7.60 8.02
CA LEU A 4 -13.03 -6.41 7.17
C LEU A 4 -12.73 -5.12 7.96
N ILE A 5 -13.31 -5.00 9.16
CA ILE A 5 -13.02 -3.89 10.08
C ILE A 5 -11.53 -3.89 10.44
N GLY A 6 -10.95 -5.05 10.73
CA GLY A 6 -9.50 -5.19 10.99
C GLY A 6 -8.64 -4.67 9.85
N THR A 7 -8.97 -5.01 8.59
CA THR A 7 -8.28 -4.48 7.40
C THR A 7 -8.32 -2.96 7.35
N ILE A 8 -9.52 -2.37 7.56
CA ILE A 8 -9.74 -0.93 7.47
C ILE A 8 -8.91 -0.21 8.55
N ILE A 9 -8.97 -0.69 9.79
CA ILE A 9 -8.23 -0.11 10.90
C ILE A 9 -6.72 -0.24 10.66
N CYS A 10 -6.21 -1.45 10.35
CA CYS A 10 -4.79 -1.66 10.14
C CYS A 10 -4.24 -0.81 8.98
N SER A 11 -4.95 -0.77 7.84
CA SER A 11 -4.52 0.03 6.68
C SER A 11 -4.52 1.53 6.97
N THR A 12 -5.51 2.04 7.71
CA THR A 12 -5.52 3.45 8.10
C THR A 12 -4.43 3.75 9.12
N LEU A 13 -4.19 2.83 10.06
CA LEU A 13 -3.15 2.97 11.09
C LEU A 13 -1.75 3.09 10.48
N LEU A 14 -1.45 2.40 9.37
CA LEU A 14 -0.18 2.56 8.65
C LEU A 14 0.07 4.04 8.27
N LEU A 15 -0.92 4.70 7.69
CA LEU A 15 -0.81 6.09 7.27
C LEU A 15 -0.67 7.04 8.47
N VAL A 16 -1.41 6.75 9.55
CA VAL A 16 -1.32 7.51 10.81
C VAL A 16 0.08 7.37 11.41
N ILE A 17 0.63 6.17 11.48
CA ILE A 17 1.99 5.91 11.99
C ILE A 17 3.02 6.67 11.16
N PHE A 18 2.93 6.63 9.83
CA PHE A 18 3.82 7.39 8.96
C PHE A 18 3.74 8.90 9.19
N ARG A 19 2.53 9.43 9.42
CA ARG A 19 2.35 10.85 9.73
C ARG A 19 2.98 11.23 11.07
N ILE A 20 2.88 10.35 12.05
CA ILE A 20 3.43 10.56 13.39
C ILE A 20 4.98 10.47 13.38
N PHE A 21 5.60 9.76 12.47
CA PHE A 21 7.07 9.67 12.38
C PHE A 21 7.75 11.04 12.34
N GLU A 22 7.20 12.01 11.62
CA GLU A 22 7.72 13.38 11.58
C GLU A 22 7.74 14.00 12.98
N ARG A 23 6.66 13.86 13.74
CA ARG A 23 6.51 14.45 15.07
C ARG A 23 7.52 13.91 16.09
N TYR A 24 7.88 12.63 15.98
CA TYR A 24 8.80 11.94 16.89
C TYR A 24 10.23 11.83 16.31
N GLU A 25 10.51 12.52 15.21
CA GLU A 25 11.81 12.48 14.54
C GLU A 25 12.28 11.04 14.28
N ILE A 26 11.40 10.17 13.83
CA ILE A 26 11.69 8.80 13.45
C ILE A 26 12.32 8.81 12.05
N ASP A 27 13.45 8.11 11.91
CA ASP A 27 14.00 7.85 10.58
C ASP A 27 13.11 6.85 9.84
N SER A 28 12.32 7.36 8.88
CA SER A 28 11.34 6.56 8.15
C SER A 28 11.98 5.39 7.40
N PHE A 29 13.20 5.55 6.88
CA PHE A 29 13.88 4.48 6.15
C PHE A 29 14.25 3.32 7.08
N GLN A 30 14.88 3.61 8.24
CA GLN A 30 15.21 2.59 9.23
C GLN A 30 13.95 1.87 9.75
N ALA A 31 12.88 2.63 10.05
CA ALA A 31 11.63 2.07 10.52
C ALA A 31 10.96 1.18 9.45
N ILE A 32 11.02 1.54 8.15
CA ILE A 32 10.48 0.73 7.06
C ILE A 32 11.26 -0.57 6.89
N VAL A 33 12.58 -0.57 7.02
CA VAL A 33 13.38 -1.80 6.97
C VAL A 33 12.97 -2.76 8.08
N VAL A 34 12.86 -2.26 9.32
CA VAL A 34 12.41 -3.06 10.48
C VAL A 34 10.97 -3.54 10.30
N ASN A 35 10.08 -2.69 9.77
CA ASN A 35 8.70 -3.05 9.44
C ASN A 35 8.63 -4.27 8.53
N TYR A 36 9.45 -4.33 7.48
CA TYR A 36 9.44 -5.45 6.55
C TYR A 36 9.89 -6.75 7.19
N PHE A 37 10.92 -6.73 8.03
CA PHE A 37 11.31 -7.92 8.81
C PHE A 37 10.22 -8.33 9.81
N THR A 38 9.58 -7.38 10.48
CA THR A 38 8.47 -7.66 11.38
C THR A 38 7.29 -8.29 10.63
N ALA A 39 6.89 -7.73 9.49
CA ALA A 39 5.81 -8.26 8.68
C ALA A 39 6.14 -9.66 8.11
N PHE A 40 7.39 -9.89 7.71
CA PHE A 40 7.89 -11.20 7.30
C PHE A 40 7.76 -12.23 8.44
N ILE A 41 8.25 -11.90 9.65
CA ILE A 41 8.17 -12.78 10.81
C ILE A 41 6.71 -13.11 11.14
N CYS A 42 5.82 -12.11 11.16
CA CYS A 42 4.39 -12.35 11.37
C CYS A 42 3.81 -13.30 10.30
N GLY A 43 4.17 -13.10 9.04
CA GLY A 43 3.70 -13.92 7.93
C GLY A 43 4.16 -15.38 8.03
N ILE A 44 5.44 -15.60 8.26
CA ILE A 44 5.99 -16.94 8.42
C ILE A 44 5.41 -17.61 9.67
N SER A 45 5.27 -16.90 10.78
CA SER A 45 4.71 -17.49 12.02
C SER A 45 3.29 -18.03 11.85
N ILE A 46 2.46 -17.37 10.99
CA ILE A 46 1.07 -17.79 10.76
C ILE A 46 0.96 -18.87 9.67
N TYR A 47 1.78 -18.76 8.62
CA TYR A 47 1.69 -19.62 7.44
C TYR A 47 2.84 -20.62 7.31
N ALA A 48 3.59 -20.88 8.39
CA ALA A 48 4.69 -21.88 8.39
C ALA A 48 4.22 -23.27 7.96
N ALA A 49 3.02 -23.66 8.35
CA ALA A 49 2.44 -24.97 7.99
C ALA A 49 2.12 -25.10 6.49
N ASP A 50 1.97 -23.99 5.77
CA ASP A 50 1.70 -23.99 4.34
C ASP A 50 2.99 -24.12 3.49
N ILE A 51 4.17 -24.14 4.13
CA ILE A 51 5.45 -24.27 3.44
C ILE A 51 5.65 -25.75 3.06
N GLN A 52 5.40 -26.06 1.79
CA GLN A 52 5.60 -27.40 1.25
C GLN A 52 6.98 -27.53 0.59
N PRO A 53 7.62 -28.74 0.61
CA PRO A 53 8.88 -28.96 -0.09
C PRO A 53 8.84 -28.63 -1.58
N ALA A 54 7.69 -28.76 -2.22
CA ALA A 54 7.46 -28.40 -3.62
C ALA A 54 7.75 -26.92 -3.93
N ILE A 55 7.72 -26.02 -2.93
CA ILE A 55 8.08 -24.61 -3.08
C ILE A 55 9.57 -24.45 -3.43
N LEU A 56 10.42 -25.34 -2.90
CA LEU A 56 11.87 -25.32 -3.12
C LEU A 56 12.27 -25.94 -4.47
N THR A 57 11.44 -26.79 -5.04
CA THR A 57 11.72 -27.46 -6.34
C THR A 57 11.27 -26.64 -7.53
N ASN A 58 10.24 -25.78 -7.37
CA ASN A 58 9.75 -24.89 -8.43
C ASN A 58 10.00 -23.43 -8.06
N LEU A 59 11.05 -22.85 -8.59
CA LEU A 59 11.51 -21.48 -8.27
C LEU A 59 10.97 -20.40 -9.21
N THR A 60 9.92 -20.69 -9.98
CA THR A 60 9.31 -19.74 -10.94
C THR A 60 8.78 -18.46 -10.28
N TRP A 61 8.48 -18.50 -8.99
CA TRP A 61 8.01 -17.37 -8.21
C TRP A 61 9.11 -16.37 -7.81
N ILE A 62 10.40 -16.76 -7.83
CA ILE A 62 11.52 -15.91 -7.36
C ILE A 62 11.62 -14.57 -8.11
N PRO A 63 11.60 -14.50 -9.45
CA PRO A 63 11.66 -13.23 -10.17
C PRO A 63 10.52 -12.29 -9.79
N PHE A 64 9.32 -12.85 -9.58
CA PHE A 64 8.14 -12.08 -9.20
C PHE A 64 8.28 -11.50 -7.78
N ILE A 65 8.83 -12.25 -6.84
CA ILE A 65 9.13 -11.73 -5.49
C ILE A 65 10.18 -10.63 -5.57
N GLY A 66 11.20 -10.77 -6.42
CA GLY A 66 12.22 -9.76 -6.62
C GLY A 66 11.62 -8.40 -7.05
N VAL A 67 10.76 -8.42 -8.07
CA VAL A 67 10.06 -7.22 -8.53
C VAL A 67 9.13 -6.67 -7.43
N SER A 68 8.36 -7.54 -6.78
CA SER A 68 7.48 -7.14 -5.66
C SER A 68 8.26 -6.46 -4.54
N ALA A 69 9.41 -6.99 -4.15
CA ALA A 69 10.23 -6.47 -3.05
C ALA A 69 10.75 -5.06 -3.35
N ILE A 70 11.20 -4.82 -4.59
CA ILE A 70 11.66 -3.49 -5.03
C ILE A 70 10.49 -2.50 -5.00
N LEU A 71 9.32 -2.89 -5.51
CA LEU A 71 8.14 -2.04 -5.50
C LEU A 71 7.65 -1.78 -4.08
N PHE A 72 7.60 -2.80 -3.21
CA PHE A 72 7.20 -2.63 -1.81
C PHE A 72 8.05 -1.58 -1.10
N ILE A 73 9.38 -1.74 -1.09
CA ILE A 73 10.24 -0.82 -0.34
C ILE A 73 10.19 0.60 -0.93
N SER A 74 10.21 0.73 -2.25
CA SER A 74 10.20 2.02 -2.93
C SER A 74 8.89 2.77 -2.66
N LEU A 75 7.75 2.11 -2.82
CA LEU A 75 6.44 2.72 -2.62
C LEU A 75 6.18 3.05 -1.15
N PHE A 76 6.65 2.21 -0.21
CA PHE A 76 6.48 2.49 1.22
C PHE A 76 7.28 3.71 1.66
N ILE A 77 8.48 3.90 1.14
CA ILE A 77 9.28 5.12 1.38
C ILE A 77 8.53 6.35 0.86
N ILE A 78 8.02 6.28 -0.38
CA ILE A 78 7.27 7.40 -0.98
C ILE A 78 5.97 7.64 -0.21
N MET A 79 5.28 6.59 0.22
CA MET A 79 4.05 6.68 1.01
C MET A 79 4.30 7.33 2.38
N ALA A 80 5.41 6.98 3.05
CA ALA A 80 5.79 7.61 4.31
C ALA A 80 6.02 9.11 4.14
N ILE A 81 6.81 9.50 3.13
CA ILE A 81 7.10 10.91 2.84
C ILE A 81 5.82 11.64 2.40
N SER A 82 4.97 10.99 1.61
CA SER A 82 3.71 11.57 1.17
C SER A 82 2.73 11.79 2.33
N ALA A 83 2.60 10.82 3.25
CA ALA A 83 1.75 10.96 4.42
C ALA A 83 2.18 12.14 5.30
N GLN A 84 3.50 12.38 5.39
CA GLN A 84 4.06 13.52 6.13
C GLN A 84 3.81 14.86 5.41
N LYS A 85 4.00 14.92 4.08
CA LYS A 85 3.92 16.18 3.30
C LYS A 85 2.52 16.50 2.78
N ASN A 86 1.79 15.51 2.28
CA ASN A 86 0.48 15.68 1.65
C ASN A 86 -0.69 15.42 2.61
N GLY A 87 -0.40 14.76 3.74
CA GLY A 87 -1.39 14.27 4.69
C GLY A 87 -1.89 12.86 4.36
N ILE A 88 -2.51 12.23 5.36
CA ILE A 88 -2.97 10.83 5.25
C ILE A 88 -4.17 10.69 4.30
N ALA A 89 -5.05 11.69 4.26
CA ALA A 89 -6.22 11.68 3.38
C ALA A 89 -5.81 11.63 1.90
N SER A 90 -4.94 12.56 1.46
CA SER A 90 -4.47 12.62 0.06
C SER A 90 -3.64 11.39 -0.32
N THR A 91 -2.79 10.91 0.59
CA THR A 91 -1.96 9.72 0.37
C THR A 91 -2.82 8.46 0.25
N SER A 92 -3.83 8.30 1.12
CA SER A 92 -4.79 7.20 1.07
C SER A 92 -5.53 7.16 -0.26
N VAL A 93 -6.02 8.30 -0.73
CA VAL A 93 -6.70 8.40 -2.03
C VAL A 93 -5.76 7.98 -3.16
N ALA A 94 -4.53 8.51 -3.22
CA ALA A 94 -3.60 8.18 -4.29
C ALA A 94 -3.32 6.67 -4.36
N VAL A 95 -3.07 6.03 -3.20
CA VAL A 95 -2.80 4.58 -3.11
C VAL A 95 -4.05 3.75 -3.42
N LYS A 96 -5.25 4.16 -2.97
CA LYS A 96 -6.47 3.36 -3.20
C LYS A 96 -7.07 3.55 -4.59
N MET A 97 -6.88 4.73 -5.20
CA MET A 97 -7.30 4.96 -6.58
C MET A 97 -6.44 4.23 -7.60
N SER A 98 -5.22 3.82 -7.24
CA SER A 98 -4.32 3.06 -8.12
C SER A 98 -4.93 1.75 -8.64
N MET A 99 -5.92 1.20 -7.92
CA MET A 99 -6.67 0.03 -8.38
C MET A 99 -7.38 0.25 -9.72
N ALA A 100 -7.74 1.49 -10.07
CA ALA A 100 -8.29 1.82 -11.37
C ALA A 100 -7.29 1.51 -12.50
N LEU A 101 -6.00 1.79 -12.26
CA LEU A 101 -4.94 1.48 -13.20
C LEU A 101 -4.68 -0.03 -13.29
N SER A 102 -4.66 -0.74 -12.17
CA SER A 102 -4.49 -2.19 -12.18
C SER A 102 -5.66 -2.89 -12.87
N MET A 103 -6.88 -2.41 -12.69
CA MET A 103 -8.07 -2.92 -13.39
C MET A 103 -7.96 -2.71 -14.90
N LEU A 104 -7.54 -1.53 -15.37
CA LEU A 104 -7.28 -1.31 -16.80
C LEU A 104 -6.21 -2.26 -17.33
N GLY A 105 -5.12 -2.44 -16.60
CA GLY A 105 -4.07 -3.37 -16.97
C GLY A 105 -4.60 -4.81 -17.09
N MET A 106 -5.44 -5.25 -16.16
CA MET A 106 -6.06 -6.58 -16.22
C MET A 106 -7.00 -6.73 -17.41
N ILE A 107 -7.82 -5.73 -17.70
CA ILE A 107 -8.69 -5.72 -18.89
C ILE A 107 -7.86 -5.90 -20.16
N LEU A 108 -6.75 -5.18 -20.28
CA LEU A 108 -5.87 -5.26 -21.47
C LEU A 108 -5.15 -6.61 -21.58
N ILE A 109 -4.64 -7.14 -20.47
CA ILE A 109 -3.88 -8.40 -20.45
C ILE A 109 -4.82 -9.60 -20.66
N TYR A 110 -5.99 -9.63 -20.00
CA TYR A 110 -6.91 -10.76 -20.03
C TYR A 110 -8.05 -10.60 -21.04
N LYS A 111 -8.07 -9.48 -21.79
CA LYS A 111 -9.10 -9.16 -22.80
C LYS A 111 -10.53 -9.23 -22.22
N GLU A 112 -10.69 -8.74 -21.00
CA GLU A 112 -12.00 -8.68 -20.34
C GLU A 112 -12.91 -7.65 -21.02
N ALA A 113 -14.24 -7.84 -20.92
CA ALA A 113 -15.19 -6.89 -21.46
C ALA A 113 -15.11 -5.54 -20.75
N ILE A 114 -15.04 -4.48 -21.56
CA ILE A 114 -14.99 -3.10 -21.09
C ILE A 114 -16.41 -2.59 -20.88
N SER A 115 -16.74 -2.16 -19.64
CA SER A 115 -18.00 -1.48 -19.34
C SER A 115 -17.79 0.04 -19.34
N PHE A 116 -18.78 0.78 -19.77
CA PHE A 116 -18.80 2.25 -19.68
C PHE A 116 -18.60 2.75 -18.24
N LEU A 117 -19.18 2.04 -17.26
CA LEU A 117 -19.03 2.35 -15.84
C LEU A 117 -17.58 2.23 -15.37
N LYS A 118 -16.86 1.17 -15.79
CA LYS A 118 -15.44 0.98 -15.47
C LYS A 118 -14.58 2.10 -16.05
N ILE A 119 -14.80 2.49 -17.30
CA ILE A 119 -14.06 3.63 -17.92
C ILE A 119 -14.33 4.92 -17.14
N SER A 120 -15.60 5.21 -16.85
CA SER A 120 -15.97 6.41 -16.07
C SER A 120 -15.32 6.43 -14.69
N GLY A 121 -15.29 5.28 -14.01
CA GLY A 121 -14.58 5.12 -12.73
C GLY A 121 -13.08 5.40 -12.83
N VAL A 122 -12.42 4.92 -13.88
CA VAL A 122 -10.99 5.20 -14.11
C VAL A 122 -10.74 6.68 -14.35
N VAL A 123 -11.56 7.34 -15.18
CA VAL A 123 -11.43 8.78 -15.44
C VAL A 123 -11.62 9.58 -14.16
N LEU A 124 -12.61 9.24 -13.35
CA LEU A 124 -12.84 9.89 -12.05
C LEU A 124 -11.72 9.63 -11.04
N ALA A 125 -11.11 8.44 -11.03
CA ALA A 125 -9.96 8.13 -10.19
C ALA A 125 -8.76 9.02 -10.56
N LEU A 126 -8.46 9.15 -11.86
CA LEU A 126 -7.42 10.04 -12.35
C LEU A 126 -7.70 11.50 -11.98
N LEU A 127 -8.92 11.98 -12.22
CA LEU A 127 -9.33 13.33 -11.83
C LEU A 127 -9.17 13.59 -10.33
N GLY A 128 -9.57 12.64 -9.50
CA GLY A 128 -9.42 12.72 -8.05
C GLY A 128 -7.97 12.90 -7.62
N VAL A 129 -7.07 12.08 -8.16
CA VAL A 129 -5.62 12.15 -7.83
C VAL A 129 -5.01 13.46 -8.35
N PHE A 130 -5.35 13.90 -9.57
CA PHE A 130 -4.83 15.16 -10.12
C PHE A 130 -5.36 16.40 -9.35
N LEU A 131 -6.63 16.39 -8.92
CA LEU A 131 -7.17 17.44 -8.05
C LEU A 131 -6.42 17.51 -6.72
N LEU A 132 -6.15 16.36 -6.10
CA LEU A 132 -5.39 16.31 -4.85
C LEU A 132 -3.95 16.78 -5.04
N ALA A 133 -3.30 16.39 -6.12
CA ALA A 133 -1.96 16.84 -6.46
C ALA A 133 -1.93 18.37 -6.70
N GLY A 134 -2.92 18.91 -7.39
CA GLY A 134 -3.05 20.35 -7.63
C GLY A 134 -3.43 21.19 -6.41
N ALA A 135 -4.01 20.55 -5.38
CA ALA A 135 -4.49 21.23 -4.18
C ALA A 135 -3.39 21.65 -3.19
N ASN A 136 -2.16 21.16 -3.36
CA ASN A 136 -1.05 21.48 -2.48
C ASN A 136 -0.58 22.93 -2.66
N LYS A 137 -0.42 23.65 -1.53
CA LYS A 137 0.09 25.03 -1.49
C LYS A 137 1.44 25.06 -0.77
N GLY A 138 2.41 25.82 -1.26
CA GLY A 138 3.70 26.04 -0.60
C GLY A 138 4.90 25.96 -1.52
N THR A 139 6.09 26.23 -1.00
CA THR A 139 7.37 26.30 -1.71
C THR A 139 7.84 24.97 -2.31
N ASN A 140 7.40 23.83 -1.75
CA ASN A 140 7.71 22.47 -2.23
C ASN A 140 6.53 21.78 -2.94
N LYS A 141 5.62 22.57 -3.52
CA LYS A 141 4.39 22.09 -4.16
C LYS A 141 4.63 20.98 -5.19
N ASN A 142 5.59 21.18 -6.08
CA ASN A 142 5.82 20.25 -7.19
C ASN A 142 6.29 18.87 -6.70
N SER A 143 7.20 18.82 -5.73
CA SER A 143 7.68 17.56 -5.17
C SER A 143 6.59 16.78 -4.42
N ALA A 144 5.77 17.48 -3.62
CA ALA A 144 4.68 16.84 -2.88
C ALA A 144 3.59 16.30 -3.82
N SER A 145 3.20 17.10 -4.83
CA SER A 145 2.22 16.69 -5.84
C SER A 145 2.69 15.50 -6.66
N PHE A 146 3.96 15.49 -7.05
CA PHE A 146 4.58 14.42 -7.83
C PHE A 146 4.57 13.08 -7.07
N MET A 147 4.74 13.10 -5.75
CA MET A 147 4.66 11.88 -4.93
C MET A 147 3.28 11.21 -5.02
N LEU A 148 2.18 11.97 -5.05
CA LEU A 148 0.84 11.39 -5.20
C LEU A 148 0.67 10.70 -6.56
N VAL A 149 1.23 11.29 -7.61
CA VAL A 149 1.22 10.70 -8.96
C VAL A 149 2.05 9.42 -8.99
N ILE A 150 3.27 9.44 -8.42
CA ILE A 150 4.10 8.22 -8.34
C ILE A 150 3.39 7.13 -7.53
N LEU A 151 2.76 7.46 -6.41
CA LEU A 151 2.01 6.49 -5.61
C LEU A 151 0.84 5.89 -6.39
N PHE A 152 0.11 6.71 -7.15
CA PHE A 152 -0.98 6.22 -7.97
C PHE A 152 -0.50 5.22 -9.03
N PHE A 153 0.48 5.60 -9.86
CA PHE A 153 1.00 4.72 -10.91
C PHE A 153 1.77 3.54 -10.35
N GLY A 154 2.63 3.76 -9.36
CA GLY A 154 3.45 2.73 -8.75
C GLY A 154 2.64 1.68 -7.99
N SER A 155 1.64 2.10 -7.20
CA SER A 155 0.75 1.15 -6.51
C SER A 155 -0.11 0.38 -7.51
N GLY A 156 -0.59 1.02 -8.59
CA GLY A 156 -1.32 0.32 -9.64
C GLY A 156 -0.47 -0.72 -10.38
N LEU A 157 0.80 -0.39 -10.63
CA LEU A 157 1.76 -1.35 -11.20
C LEU A 157 2.03 -2.50 -10.24
N LEU A 158 2.17 -2.23 -8.95
CA LEU A 158 2.34 -3.27 -7.92
C LEU A 158 1.12 -4.19 -7.88
N ASP A 159 -0.09 -3.64 -7.82
CA ASP A 159 -1.33 -4.43 -7.78
C ASP A 159 -1.48 -5.29 -9.03
N LEU A 160 -1.17 -4.74 -10.21
CA LEU A 160 -1.19 -5.48 -11.48
C LEU A 160 -0.14 -6.61 -11.49
N HIS A 161 1.07 -6.32 -11.03
CA HIS A 161 2.15 -7.30 -10.91
C HIS A 161 1.79 -8.43 -9.94
N LEU A 162 1.23 -8.12 -8.77
CA LEU A 162 0.80 -9.12 -7.79
C LEU A 162 -0.32 -10.01 -8.36
N ASN A 163 -1.29 -9.42 -9.07
CA ASN A 163 -2.36 -10.17 -9.72
C ASN A 163 -1.82 -11.11 -10.80
N TYR A 164 -0.92 -10.60 -11.65
CA TYR A 164 -0.28 -11.40 -12.69
C TYR A 164 0.56 -12.54 -12.10
N ALA A 165 1.36 -12.25 -11.07
CA ALA A 165 2.16 -13.26 -10.36
C ALA A 165 1.28 -14.37 -9.77
N GLN A 166 0.14 -14.02 -9.18
CA GLN A 166 -0.81 -15.00 -8.63
C GLN A 166 -1.34 -15.95 -9.70
N LYS A 167 -1.59 -15.48 -10.91
CA LYS A 167 -2.13 -16.31 -12.01
C LYS A 167 -1.08 -17.17 -12.69
N VAL A 168 0.17 -16.71 -12.77
CA VAL A 168 1.22 -17.34 -13.60
C VAL A 168 2.24 -18.12 -12.76
N ALA A 169 2.58 -17.64 -11.58
CA ALA A 169 3.72 -18.15 -10.81
C ALA A 169 3.35 -18.90 -9.52
N LEU A 170 2.12 -18.79 -9.04
CA LEU A 170 1.74 -19.31 -7.72
C LEU A 170 1.05 -20.67 -7.76
N SER A 171 1.51 -21.62 -8.59
CA SER A 171 0.97 -22.98 -8.57
C SER A 171 1.17 -23.71 -7.22
N ASN A 172 2.27 -23.39 -6.52
CA ASN A 172 2.68 -24.08 -5.29
C ASN A 172 2.90 -23.16 -4.09
N LEU A 173 2.71 -21.85 -4.24
CA LEU A 173 2.94 -20.86 -3.19
C LEU A 173 1.67 -20.08 -2.90
N SER A 174 1.16 -20.12 -1.68
CA SER A 174 -0.04 -19.36 -1.32
C SER A 174 0.21 -17.84 -1.38
N PRO A 175 -0.80 -17.01 -1.76
CA PRO A 175 -0.64 -15.55 -1.82
C PRO A 175 -0.10 -14.91 -0.53
N PRO A 176 -0.50 -15.38 0.69
CA PRO A 176 0.08 -14.86 1.93
C PRO A 176 1.57 -15.14 2.07
N LEU A 177 2.03 -16.35 1.72
CA LEU A 177 3.45 -16.70 1.76
C LEU A 177 4.25 -15.92 0.73
N PHE A 178 3.73 -15.77 -0.48
CA PHE A 178 4.34 -14.92 -1.50
C PHE A 178 4.58 -13.49 -0.98
N THR A 179 3.57 -12.90 -0.35
CA THR A 179 3.66 -11.56 0.22
C THR A 179 4.66 -11.52 1.39
N ALA A 180 4.67 -12.53 2.26
CA ALA A 180 5.62 -12.62 3.35
C ALA A 180 7.07 -12.69 2.84
N PHE A 181 7.36 -13.55 1.88
CA PHE A 181 8.69 -13.61 1.25
C PHE A 181 9.06 -12.30 0.54
N GLY A 182 8.09 -11.65 -0.11
CA GLY A 182 8.28 -10.31 -0.70
C GLY A 182 8.69 -9.28 0.35
N PHE A 183 8.08 -9.29 1.52
CA PHE A 183 8.45 -8.44 2.65
C PHE A 183 9.85 -8.78 3.18
N GLY A 184 10.17 -10.05 3.35
CA GLY A 184 11.51 -10.48 3.79
C GLY A 184 12.59 -9.98 2.83
N LEU A 185 12.40 -10.15 1.53
CA LEU A 185 13.35 -9.68 0.52
C LEU A 185 13.41 -8.14 0.47
N ALA A 186 12.28 -7.44 0.62
CA ALA A 186 12.25 -5.97 0.72
C ALA A 186 13.06 -5.48 1.94
N GLY A 187 12.93 -6.17 3.07
CA GLY A 187 13.75 -5.92 4.26
C GLY A 187 15.24 -6.11 4.00
N CYS A 188 15.63 -7.21 3.31
CA CYS A 188 17.01 -7.47 2.93
C CYS A 188 17.57 -6.39 1.97
N ILE A 189 16.80 -6.00 0.95
CA ILE A 189 17.18 -4.90 0.05
C ILE A 189 17.39 -3.61 0.85
N GLY A 190 16.47 -3.27 1.74
CA GLY A 190 16.58 -2.09 2.60
C GLY A 190 17.81 -2.13 3.50
N LEU A 191 18.13 -3.29 4.07
CA LEU A 191 19.33 -3.48 4.88
C LEU A 191 20.61 -3.30 4.07
N VAL A 192 20.66 -3.85 2.86
CA VAL A 192 21.80 -3.67 1.94
C VAL A 192 21.98 -2.18 1.61
N VAL A 193 20.91 -1.48 1.27
CA VAL A 193 20.95 -0.03 1.01
C VAL A 193 21.43 0.73 2.24
N TYR A 194 20.98 0.38 3.44
CA TYR A 194 21.42 0.98 4.69
C TYR A 194 22.93 0.80 4.91
N ILE A 195 23.46 -0.41 4.69
CA ILE A 195 24.90 -0.72 4.82
C ILE A 195 25.71 0.10 3.81
N ILE A 196 25.27 0.17 2.54
CA ILE A 196 25.95 0.95 1.49
C ILE A 196 25.98 2.44 1.85
N GLN A 197 24.89 2.99 2.37
CA GLN A 197 24.86 4.38 2.86
C GLN A 197 25.84 4.59 4.02
N GLY A 198 25.99 3.60 4.91
CA GLY A 198 26.96 3.61 6.00
C GLY A 198 28.40 3.73 5.51
N ILE A 199 28.78 2.97 4.49
CA ILE A 199 30.13 2.98 3.90
C ILE A 199 30.42 4.35 3.23
N ARG A 200 29.41 5.03 2.69
CA ARG A 200 29.54 6.32 2.00
C ARG A 200 29.50 7.56 2.92
N SER A 201 29.77 7.41 4.21
CA SER A 201 29.78 8.50 5.20
C SER A 201 28.43 9.19 5.48
N SER A 202 27.33 8.62 5.03
CA SER A 202 25.97 9.10 5.35
C SER A 202 25.34 8.29 6.49
N TYR A 203 26.18 7.74 7.38
CA TYR A 203 25.75 6.85 8.44
C TYR A 203 24.89 7.56 9.47
N LYS A 204 23.66 7.12 9.60
CA LYS A 204 22.82 7.44 10.75
C LYS A 204 22.75 6.20 11.65
N PRO A 205 23.23 6.29 12.89
CA PRO A 205 23.19 5.14 13.80
C PRO A 205 21.74 4.64 13.99
N VAL A 206 21.59 3.33 14.11
CA VAL A 206 20.28 2.74 14.45
C VAL A 206 19.88 3.19 15.85
N ARG A 207 18.73 3.82 15.95
CA ARG A 207 18.18 4.26 17.25
C ARG A 207 17.05 3.31 17.67
N ALA A 208 16.98 2.97 18.94
CA ALA A 208 15.94 2.10 19.50
C ALA A 208 14.52 2.59 19.14
N LYS A 209 14.30 3.91 19.12
CA LYS A 209 13.02 4.51 18.72
C LYS A 209 12.61 4.14 17.28
N ASN A 210 13.56 4.01 16.36
CA ASN A 210 13.29 3.64 14.97
C ASN A 210 12.93 2.15 14.85
N ILE A 211 13.56 1.30 15.69
CA ILE A 211 13.23 -0.13 15.76
C ILE A 211 11.81 -0.30 16.31
N ILE A 212 11.48 0.35 17.42
CA ILE A 212 10.14 0.29 18.01
C ILE A 212 9.11 0.79 17.01
N ALA A 213 9.37 1.92 16.34
CA ALA A 213 8.49 2.46 15.30
C ALA A 213 8.30 1.49 14.12
N GLY A 214 9.36 0.80 13.70
CA GLY A 214 9.32 -0.21 12.65
C GLY A 214 8.48 -1.43 13.04
N VAL A 215 8.64 -1.93 14.26
CA VAL A 215 7.81 -3.03 14.78
C VAL A 215 6.34 -2.59 14.87
N THR A 216 6.07 -1.40 15.42
CA THR A 216 4.72 -0.83 15.52
C THR A 216 4.07 -0.66 14.14
N LEU A 217 4.85 -0.36 13.09
CA LEU A 217 4.38 -0.27 11.71
C LEU A 217 4.20 -1.66 11.08
N GLY A 218 5.09 -2.61 11.35
CA GLY A 218 5.13 -3.93 10.72
C GLY A 218 3.96 -4.83 11.08
N ILE A 219 3.52 -4.76 12.32
CA ILE A 219 2.36 -5.52 12.79
C ILE A 219 1.09 -5.15 11.99
N PRO A 220 0.62 -3.89 11.97
CA PRO A 220 -0.57 -3.55 11.18
C PRO A 220 -0.34 -3.71 9.67
N ASN A 221 0.90 -3.59 9.17
CA ASN A 221 1.21 -3.85 7.77
C ASN A 221 0.87 -5.29 7.39
N PHE A 222 1.37 -6.27 8.12
CA PHE A 222 1.04 -7.66 7.89
C PHE A 222 -0.45 -7.95 8.11
N TYR A 223 -1.01 -7.51 9.24
CA TYR A 223 -2.40 -7.80 9.58
C TYR A 223 -3.41 -7.12 8.64
N SER A 224 -3.09 -6.03 7.98
CA SER A 224 -3.96 -5.44 6.96
C SER A 224 -4.20 -6.41 5.79
N ILE A 225 -3.16 -7.15 5.37
CA ILE A 225 -3.24 -8.17 4.33
C ILE A 225 -3.88 -9.45 4.85
N TYR A 226 -3.50 -9.89 6.05
CA TYR A 226 -4.12 -11.06 6.68
C TYR A 226 -5.64 -10.92 6.79
N PHE A 227 -6.11 -9.79 7.26
CA PHE A 227 -7.54 -9.56 7.46
C PHE A 227 -8.31 -9.41 6.16
N ILE A 228 -7.75 -8.81 5.10
CA ILE A 228 -8.44 -8.74 3.81
C ILE A 228 -8.59 -10.15 3.20
N LEU A 229 -7.55 -10.97 3.24
CA LEU A 229 -7.59 -12.35 2.75
C LEU A 229 -8.57 -13.21 3.58
N LYS A 230 -8.62 -13.00 4.90
CA LYS A 230 -9.60 -13.64 5.78
C LYS A 230 -11.02 -13.17 5.46
N SER A 231 -11.21 -11.91 5.09
CA SER A 231 -12.53 -11.36 4.71
C SER A 231 -13.06 -12.03 3.44
N TYR A 232 -12.22 -12.24 2.42
CA TYR A 232 -12.59 -12.97 1.21
C TYR A 232 -13.11 -14.38 1.51
N ARG A 233 -12.53 -15.07 2.50
CA ARG A 233 -12.92 -16.44 2.87
C ARG A 233 -14.15 -16.51 3.78
N THR A 234 -14.44 -15.46 4.55
CA THR A 234 -15.46 -15.50 5.62
C THR A 234 -16.73 -14.73 5.27
N LEU A 235 -16.68 -13.86 4.28
CA LEU A 235 -17.85 -13.12 3.81
C LEU A 235 -18.42 -13.81 2.56
N ASN A 236 -19.73 -14.03 2.54
CA ASN A 236 -20.45 -14.56 1.36
C ASN A 236 -20.66 -13.45 0.30
N TRP A 237 -19.67 -12.57 0.13
CA TRP A 237 -19.66 -11.50 -0.86
C TRP A 237 -18.65 -11.84 -1.96
N GLN A 238 -18.80 -11.22 -3.11
CA GLN A 238 -17.77 -11.27 -4.14
C GLN A 238 -16.50 -10.55 -3.63
N ASP A 239 -15.32 -11.10 -3.92
CA ASP A 239 -14.02 -10.53 -3.49
C ASP A 239 -13.86 -9.07 -3.92
N SER A 240 -14.36 -8.74 -5.11
CA SER A 240 -14.40 -7.35 -5.61
C SER A 240 -15.20 -6.44 -4.70
N SER A 241 -16.38 -6.88 -4.24
CA SER A 241 -17.22 -6.09 -3.33
C SER A 241 -16.58 -5.89 -1.97
N VAL A 242 -15.94 -6.93 -1.42
CA VAL A 242 -15.16 -6.84 -0.17
C VAL A 242 -14.05 -5.79 -0.32
N LEU A 243 -13.32 -5.85 -1.42
CA LEU A 243 -12.22 -4.91 -1.70
C LEU A 243 -12.72 -3.48 -1.91
N ALA A 244 -13.86 -3.30 -2.61
CA ALA A 244 -14.49 -2.00 -2.78
C ALA A 244 -14.84 -1.36 -1.45
N VAL A 245 -15.58 -2.10 -0.61
CA VAL A 245 -16.00 -1.61 0.71
C VAL A 245 -14.77 -1.31 1.58
N ALA A 246 -13.74 -2.17 1.56
CA ALA A 246 -12.50 -1.92 2.27
C ALA A 246 -11.86 -0.60 1.82
N ASN A 247 -11.65 -0.41 0.51
CA ASN A 247 -10.97 0.76 -0.03
C ASN A 247 -11.73 2.07 0.22
N VAL A 248 -13.05 2.09 0.01
CA VAL A 248 -13.90 3.23 0.36
C VAL A 248 -13.79 3.57 1.84
N SER A 249 -13.92 2.56 2.70
CA SER A 249 -13.88 2.75 4.15
C SER A 249 -12.50 3.22 4.65
N ILE A 250 -11.40 2.73 4.05
CA ILE A 250 -10.04 3.19 4.37
C ILE A 250 -9.88 4.67 4.00
N VAL A 251 -10.36 5.08 2.82
CA VAL A 251 -10.31 6.49 2.41
C VAL A 251 -11.13 7.36 3.37
N ILE A 252 -12.39 6.98 3.66
CA ILE A 252 -13.25 7.72 4.57
C ILE A 252 -12.62 7.84 5.96
N LEU A 253 -12.13 6.71 6.51
CA LEU A 253 -11.50 6.71 7.83
C LEU A 253 -10.21 7.54 7.85
N SER A 254 -9.40 7.47 6.78
CA SER A 254 -8.19 8.29 6.64
C SER A 254 -8.51 9.78 6.60
N VAL A 255 -9.57 10.18 5.88
CA VAL A 255 -10.05 11.57 5.85
C VAL A 255 -10.53 11.99 7.25
N PHE A 256 -11.34 11.17 7.91
CA PHE A 256 -11.87 11.46 9.25
C PHE A 256 -10.74 11.63 10.27
N VAL A 257 -9.79 10.69 10.31
CA VAL A 257 -8.64 10.75 11.21
C VAL A 257 -7.72 11.94 10.86
N GLY A 258 -7.49 12.18 9.56
CA GLY A 258 -6.71 13.32 9.10
C GLY A 258 -7.27 14.65 9.58
N LEU A 259 -8.59 14.84 9.44
CA LEU A 259 -9.26 16.07 9.83
C LEU A 259 -9.36 16.25 11.34
N LEU A 260 -9.88 15.24 12.05
CA LEU A 260 -10.25 15.38 13.46
C LEU A 260 -9.08 15.12 14.42
N VAL A 261 -8.23 14.13 14.13
CA VAL A 261 -7.14 13.73 15.01
C VAL A 261 -5.86 14.47 14.67
N LEU A 262 -5.50 14.50 13.38
CA LEU A 262 -4.25 15.10 12.92
C LEU A 262 -4.38 16.57 12.53
N LYS A 263 -5.60 17.11 12.54
CA LYS A 263 -5.92 18.51 12.21
C LYS A 263 -5.37 18.95 10.84
N GLU A 264 -5.46 18.05 9.85
CA GLU A 264 -5.02 18.34 8.50
C GLU A 264 -5.86 19.45 7.87
N GLN A 265 -5.21 20.39 7.17
CA GLN A 265 -5.93 21.43 6.47
C GLN A 265 -6.48 20.89 5.13
N VAL A 266 -7.76 21.04 4.93
CA VAL A 266 -8.45 20.63 3.71
C VAL A 266 -9.04 21.85 3.03
N ASN A 267 -8.71 22.06 1.76
CA ASN A 267 -9.31 23.08 0.93
C ASN A 267 -10.40 22.48 0.02
N LYS A 268 -11.19 23.33 -0.64
CA LYS A 268 -12.29 22.91 -1.52
C LYS A 268 -11.83 21.94 -2.62
N ILE A 269 -10.61 22.11 -3.13
CA ILE A 269 -10.04 21.24 -4.18
C ILE A 269 -9.75 19.85 -3.64
N LYS A 270 -9.20 19.75 -2.41
CA LYS A 270 -9.00 18.45 -1.73
C LYS A 270 -10.32 17.72 -1.50
N ILE A 271 -11.37 18.45 -1.08
CA ILE A 271 -12.71 17.87 -0.89
C ILE A 271 -13.25 17.33 -2.23
N ALA A 272 -13.16 18.09 -3.30
CA ALA A 272 -13.58 17.66 -4.63
C ALA A 272 -12.80 16.42 -5.11
N GLY A 273 -11.48 16.37 -4.88
CA GLY A 273 -10.65 15.21 -5.20
C GLY A 273 -11.02 13.96 -4.41
N ILE A 274 -11.28 14.09 -3.11
CA ILE A 274 -11.74 12.98 -2.25
C ILE A 274 -13.10 12.48 -2.71
N PHE A 275 -14.05 13.37 -2.98
CA PHE A 275 -15.38 13.01 -3.47
C PHE A 275 -15.32 12.30 -4.83
N SER A 276 -14.53 12.83 -5.77
CA SER A 276 -14.29 12.19 -7.07
C SER A 276 -13.74 10.77 -6.90
N ALA A 277 -12.80 10.57 -5.96
CA ALA A 277 -12.21 9.28 -5.66
C ALA A 277 -13.24 8.29 -5.08
N LEU A 278 -14.07 8.71 -4.15
CA LEU A 278 -15.11 7.84 -3.57
C LEU A 278 -16.14 7.43 -4.64
N LEU A 279 -16.53 8.35 -5.51
CA LEU A 279 -17.41 8.06 -6.64
C LEU A 279 -16.74 7.10 -7.64
N ALA A 280 -15.44 7.30 -7.91
CA ALA A 280 -14.66 6.42 -8.79
C ALA A 280 -14.66 4.97 -8.29
N ILE A 281 -14.38 4.73 -6.99
CA ILE A 281 -14.40 3.38 -6.43
C ILE A 281 -15.78 2.75 -6.62
N THR A 282 -16.85 3.50 -6.33
CA THR A 282 -18.22 2.97 -6.47
C THR A 282 -18.49 2.54 -7.91
N LEU A 283 -18.11 3.36 -8.91
CA LEU A 283 -18.34 3.02 -10.33
C LEU A 283 -17.47 1.87 -10.84
N LEU A 284 -16.26 1.70 -10.29
CA LEU A 284 -15.36 0.61 -10.70
C LEU A 284 -15.88 -0.77 -10.28
N TYR A 285 -16.74 -0.83 -9.27
CA TYR A 285 -17.27 -2.09 -8.73
C TYR A 285 -18.75 -2.35 -9.05
N LEU A 286 -19.40 -1.42 -9.77
CA LEU A 286 -20.72 -1.63 -10.38
C LEU A 286 -20.54 -2.26 -11.78
#